data_dc5fdbe2348b873c676e88d001ee7668
#
_entry.id   dc5fdbe2348b873c676e88d001ee7668
#
_cell.length_a   1.000
_cell.length_b   1.000
_cell.length_c   1.000
_cell.angle_alpha   90.00
_cell.angle_beta   90.00
_cell.angle_gamma   90.00
#
_symmetry.space_group_name_H-M   'P 1'
#
loop_
_entity.id
_entity.type
_entity.pdbx_description
1 polymer ?
#
loop_
_entity_poly.entity_id
_entity_poly.type
_entity_poly.pdbx_seq_one_letter_code
_entity_poly.pdbx_strand_id
1 'polypeptide(L)'
;LMGRIGNAQLGPIYLGRLGVASLMFGMTAFFIIGMNMLAQVNWNPLQFVKKLFWLSLDAPAPKYGLTFPPLNEGGWWLIVGLFTTISIMLWWLRTFRRAQALGMGTHVPWAFASAIWLFLVLGLFRPVLMGSWSEGVPFGIFSHLDWTSALSIRYGNLFYNPFHMLSIVFLYGSVLLFAMHGATILAVSRFGGEREIEQIVDRGTASERAALFWRWTMGFNATMESIHRWAWWFAVLTPLTGGIGILLTGTVVDNWYQWGVKHNIAPAYPAIYGTVADPALTAPAAPVAKGDKK
;
A
#
# COMPACT_ATOMS: atom_id res chain seq x y z
N LEU A 1 -4.59 30.37 -23.68
CA LEU A 1 -4.76 29.71 -22.39
C LEU A 1 -4.23 28.27 -22.42
N MET A 2 -4.63 27.46 -23.39
CA MET A 2 -4.20 26.06 -23.52
C MET A 2 -2.69 25.91 -23.67
N GLY A 3 -2.02 26.80 -24.41
CA GLY A 3 -0.56 26.84 -24.50
C GLY A 3 0.13 27.18 -23.18
N ARG A 4 -0.46 28.06 -22.38
CA ARG A 4 0.05 28.39 -21.04
C ARG A 4 -0.08 27.22 -20.07
N ILE A 5 -1.21 26.49 -20.09
CA ILE A 5 -1.39 25.28 -19.29
C ILE A 5 -0.39 24.20 -19.71
N GLY A 6 -0.14 24.02 -21.02
CA GLY A 6 0.82 23.06 -21.52
C GLY A 6 2.26 23.29 -21.06
N ASN A 7 2.61 24.54 -20.72
CA ASN A 7 3.94 24.95 -20.22
C ASN A 7 3.94 25.28 -18.72
N ALA A 8 2.88 24.90 -17.98
CA ALA A 8 2.78 25.22 -16.56
C ALA A 8 3.86 24.54 -15.73
N GLN A 9 4.39 25.28 -14.78
CA GLN A 9 5.38 24.81 -13.80
C GLN A 9 4.91 25.16 -12.39
N LEU A 10 5.31 24.33 -11.44
CA LEU A 10 5.18 24.62 -10.02
C LEU A 10 6.59 24.63 -9.42
N GLY A 11 7.08 25.84 -9.09
CA GLY A 11 8.49 26.00 -8.73
C GLY A 11 9.42 25.47 -9.84
N PRO A 12 10.38 24.61 -9.53
CA PRO A 12 11.29 24.01 -10.50
C PRO A 12 10.68 22.84 -11.28
N ILE A 13 9.42 22.44 -11.00
CA ILE A 13 8.80 21.25 -11.57
C ILE A 13 7.88 21.62 -12.73
N TYR A 14 8.17 21.05 -13.89
CA TYR A 14 7.30 21.13 -15.07
C TYR A 14 6.11 20.17 -14.89
N LEU A 15 4.88 20.68 -15.07
CA LEU A 15 3.66 19.91 -14.90
C LEU A 15 2.98 19.52 -16.22
N GLY A 16 2.88 20.46 -17.15
CA GLY A 16 2.09 20.30 -18.37
C GLY A 16 0.58 20.19 -18.08
N ARG A 17 -0.19 19.87 -19.11
CA ARG A 17 -1.66 19.79 -19.00
C ARG A 17 -2.11 18.68 -18.05
N LEU A 18 -1.56 17.49 -18.21
CA LEU A 18 -1.91 16.35 -17.35
C LEU A 18 -1.50 16.57 -15.89
N GLY A 19 -0.31 17.17 -15.68
CA GLY A 19 0.16 17.51 -14.33
C GLY A 19 -0.70 18.55 -13.64
N VAL A 20 -1.14 19.58 -14.35
CA VAL A 20 -2.06 20.61 -13.82
C VAL A 20 -3.41 19.99 -13.49
N ALA A 21 -3.99 19.18 -14.39
CA ALA A 21 -5.26 18.52 -14.15
C ALA A 21 -5.18 17.57 -12.94
N SER A 22 -4.12 16.77 -12.85
CA SER A 22 -3.88 15.91 -11.71
C SER A 22 -3.83 16.68 -10.40
N LEU A 23 -3.06 17.77 -10.38
CA LEU A 23 -2.90 18.63 -9.20
C LEU A 23 -4.24 19.25 -8.78
N MET A 24 -5.05 19.73 -9.73
CA MET A 24 -6.35 20.34 -9.45
C MET A 24 -7.30 19.33 -8.80
N PHE A 25 -7.39 18.11 -9.31
CA PHE A 25 -8.21 17.07 -8.70
C PHE A 25 -7.70 16.67 -7.31
N GLY A 26 -6.40 16.48 -7.17
CA GLY A 26 -5.79 16.09 -5.90
C GLY A 26 -5.92 17.16 -4.83
N MET A 27 -5.66 18.42 -5.17
CA MET A 27 -5.82 19.55 -4.25
C MET A 27 -7.28 19.76 -3.84
N THR A 28 -8.21 19.59 -4.77
CA THR A 28 -9.63 19.67 -4.45
C THR A 28 -10.04 18.58 -3.45
N ALA A 29 -9.58 17.34 -3.67
CA ALA A 29 -9.81 16.24 -2.73
C ALA A 29 -9.22 16.57 -1.34
N PHE A 30 -7.99 17.04 -1.30
CA PHE A 30 -7.32 17.43 -0.06
C PHE A 30 -8.06 18.57 0.66
N PHE A 31 -8.48 19.57 -0.08
CA PHE A 31 -9.26 20.69 0.46
C PHE A 31 -10.59 20.21 1.06
N ILE A 32 -11.31 19.33 0.38
CA ILE A 32 -12.58 18.77 0.88
C ILE A 32 -12.36 18.02 2.20
N ILE A 33 -11.31 17.22 2.30
CA ILE A 33 -10.95 16.54 3.56
C ILE A 33 -10.73 17.56 4.67
N GLY A 34 -9.91 18.57 4.42
CA GLY A 34 -9.60 19.61 5.38
C GLY A 34 -10.83 20.38 5.83
N MET A 35 -11.72 20.75 4.91
CA MET A 35 -12.95 21.48 5.24
C MET A 35 -13.92 20.63 6.07
N ASN A 36 -14.07 19.35 5.74
CA ASN A 36 -14.88 18.42 6.54
C ASN A 36 -14.32 18.26 7.96
N MET A 37 -13.03 18.14 8.11
CA MET A 37 -12.37 18.04 9.42
C MET A 37 -12.52 19.33 10.23
N LEU A 38 -12.36 20.50 9.61
CA LEU A 38 -12.59 21.79 10.25
C LEU A 38 -14.04 21.94 10.73
N ALA A 39 -15.00 21.54 9.91
CA ALA A 39 -16.41 21.58 10.30
C ALA A 39 -16.70 20.72 11.54
N GLN A 40 -16.02 19.59 11.71
CA GLN A 40 -16.16 18.72 12.88
C GLN A 40 -15.69 19.36 14.18
N VAL A 41 -14.84 20.38 14.13
CA VAL A 41 -14.36 21.16 15.28
C VAL A 41 -14.90 22.58 15.28
N ASN A 42 -16.07 22.82 14.68
CA ASN A 42 -16.75 24.12 14.60
C ASN A 42 -15.86 25.24 14.02
N TRP A 43 -15.03 24.91 13.02
CA TRP A 43 -14.14 25.85 12.33
C TRP A 43 -13.09 26.49 13.23
N ASN A 44 -12.74 25.86 14.33
CA ASN A 44 -11.71 26.34 15.25
C ASN A 44 -10.33 25.78 14.83
N PRO A 45 -9.42 26.64 14.33
CA PRO A 45 -8.12 26.17 13.82
C PRO A 45 -7.25 25.53 14.90
N LEU A 46 -7.30 26.00 16.13
CA LEU A 46 -6.53 25.44 17.23
C LEU A 46 -7.01 24.02 17.58
N GLN A 47 -8.33 23.82 17.63
CA GLN A 47 -8.90 22.49 17.86
C GLN A 47 -8.63 21.55 16.68
N PHE A 48 -8.60 22.04 15.47
CA PHE A 48 -8.22 21.29 14.29
C PHE A 48 -6.79 20.74 14.44
N VAL A 49 -5.83 21.58 14.80
CA VAL A 49 -4.44 21.17 15.03
C VAL A 49 -4.32 20.17 16.18
N LYS A 50 -4.97 20.45 17.31
CA LYS A 50 -4.94 19.58 18.49
C LYS A 50 -5.56 18.21 18.24
N LYS A 51 -6.60 18.13 17.41
CA LYS A 51 -7.37 16.90 17.17
C LYS A 51 -7.12 16.29 15.80
N LEU A 52 -6.12 16.76 15.05
CA LEU A 52 -5.85 16.34 13.67
C LEU A 52 -5.82 14.81 13.52
N PHE A 53 -5.18 14.10 14.43
CA PHE A 53 -5.04 12.65 14.36
C PHE A 53 -6.35 11.89 14.63
N TRP A 54 -7.29 12.50 15.32
CA TRP A 54 -8.62 11.91 15.61
C TRP A 54 -9.68 12.28 14.59
N LEU A 55 -9.48 13.35 13.81
CA LEU A 55 -10.44 13.78 12.80
C LEU A 55 -10.42 12.83 11.61
N SER A 56 -11.59 12.60 11.02
CA SER A 56 -11.76 11.63 9.96
C SER A 56 -12.89 12.03 9.01
N LEU A 57 -12.70 11.73 7.73
CA LEU A 57 -13.78 11.69 6.74
C LEU A 57 -14.13 10.21 6.51
N ASP A 58 -15.26 9.81 7.05
CA ASP A 58 -15.66 8.40 7.10
C ASP A 58 -16.41 7.96 5.84
N ALA A 59 -16.27 6.67 5.53
CA ALA A 59 -17.06 6.01 4.51
C ALA A 59 -18.55 5.99 4.89
N PRO A 60 -19.46 5.80 3.90
CA PRO A 60 -20.90 5.71 4.17
C PRO A 60 -21.28 4.56 5.11
N ALA A 61 -22.46 4.68 5.74
CA ALA A 61 -23.04 3.61 6.53
C ALA A 61 -23.49 2.42 5.64
N PRO A 62 -23.56 1.19 6.20
CA PRO A 62 -23.97 -0.01 5.44
C PRO A 62 -25.35 0.10 4.79
N LYS A 63 -26.26 0.85 5.36
CA LYS A 63 -27.62 1.04 4.84
C LYS A 63 -27.68 1.62 3.43
N TYR A 64 -26.64 2.37 3.02
CA TYR A 64 -26.58 2.96 1.67
C TYR A 64 -26.10 2.01 0.61
N GLY A 65 -25.50 0.87 0.97
CA GLY A 65 -24.94 -0.07 0.02
C GLY A 65 -23.91 0.60 -0.91
N LEU A 66 -24.13 0.48 -2.22
CA LEU A 66 -23.31 1.12 -3.25
C LEU A 66 -23.96 2.41 -3.82
N THR A 67 -25.03 2.89 -3.23
CA THR A 67 -25.69 4.14 -3.64
C THR A 67 -24.89 5.35 -3.18
N PHE A 68 -25.16 6.50 -3.79
CA PHE A 68 -24.55 7.76 -3.35
C PHE A 68 -25.32 8.31 -2.16
N PRO A 69 -24.72 8.40 -0.96
CA PRO A 69 -25.40 8.88 0.23
C PRO A 69 -25.47 10.42 0.26
N PRO A 70 -26.21 11.01 1.22
CA PRO A 70 -26.11 12.45 1.49
C PRO A 70 -24.65 12.86 1.74
N LEU A 71 -24.32 14.10 1.40
CA LEU A 71 -22.92 14.57 1.44
C LEU A 71 -22.25 14.37 2.81
N ASN A 72 -22.94 14.74 3.90
CA ASN A 72 -22.40 14.62 5.26
C ASN A 72 -22.56 13.21 5.88
N GLU A 73 -23.07 12.25 5.13
CA GLU A 73 -23.26 10.87 5.55
C GLU A 73 -22.43 9.90 4.69
N GLY A 74 -21.33 10.37 4.14
CA GLY A 74 -20.41 9.60 3.31
C GLY A 74 -20.32 10.06 1.85
N GLY A 75 -21.17 10.99 1.40
CA GLY A 75 -21.09 11.53 0.04
C GLY A 75 -19.76 12.21 -0.25
N TRP A 76 -19.25 12.99 0.70
CA TRP A 76 -17.93 13.61 0.57
C TRP A 76 -16.80 12.57 0.49
N TRP A 77 -16.89 11.46 1.20
CA TRP A 77 -15.93 10.36 1.08
C TRP A 77 -15.86 9.82 -0.35
N LEU A 78 -17.01 9.61 -0.98
CA LEU A 78 -17.07 9.15 -2.38
C LEU A 78 -16.47 10.17 -3.34
N ILE A 79 -16.78 11.45 -3.16
CA ILE A 79 -16.23 12.53 -4.01
C ILE A 79 -14.70 12.60 -3.87
N VAL A 80 -14.19 12.58 -2.64
CA VAL A 80 -12.75 12.59 -2.36
C VAL A 80 -12.08 11.35 -2.97
N GLY A 81 -12.68 10.18 -2.80
CA GLY A 81 -12.17 8.95 -3.39
C GLY A 81 -12.10 9.00 -4.91
N LEU A 82 -13.15 9.52 -5.56
CA LEU A 82 -13.20 9.71 -7.01
C LEU A 82 -12.14 10.70 -7.50
N PHE A 83 -12.04 11.85 -6.87
CA PHE A 83 -11.09 12.91 -7.27
C PHE A 83 -9.65 12.47 -7.05
N THR A 84 -9.37 11.78 -5.95
CA THR A 84 -8.04 11.19 -5.69
C THR A 84 -7.70 10.15 -6.75
N THR A 85 -8.65 9.28 -7.11
CA THR A 85 -8.46 8.28 -8.17
C THR A 85 -8.15 8.94 -9.52
N ILE A 86 -8.92 9.96 -9.90
CA ILE A 86 -8.67 10.70 -11.15
C ILE A 86 -7.29 11.36 -11.09
N SER A 87 -6.93 11.98 -9.99
CA SER A 87 -5.64 12.63 -9.80
C SER A 87 -4.47 11.68 -10.03
N ILE A 88 -4.47 10.53 -9.36
CA ILE A 88 -3.36 9.57 -9.50
C ILE A 88 -3.33 8.91 -10.88
N MET A 89 -4.47 8.69 -11.53
CA MET A 89 -4.52 8.15 -12.88
C MET A 89 -4.01 9.14 -13.93
N LEU A 90 -4.32 10.42 -13.77
CA LEU A 90 -3.77 11.47 -14.63
C LEU A 90 -2.26 11.60 -14.42
N TRP A 91 -1.79 11.49 -13.19
CA TRP A 91 -0.36 11.50 -12.90
C TRP A 91 0.34 10.26 -13.46
N TRP A 92 -0.29 9.11 -13.40
CA TRP A 92 0.21 7.90 -14.05
C TRP A 92 0.34 8.09 -15.57
N LEU A 93 -0.69 8.61 -16.21
CA LEU A 93 -0.68 8.86 -17.64
C LEU A 93 0.42 9.86 -18.03
N ARG A 94 0.61 10.90 -17.22
CA ARG A 94 1.68 11.88 -17.40
C ARG A 94 3.06 11.21 -17.33
N THR A 95 3.29 10.39 -16.31
CA THR A 95 4.59 9.72 -16.14
C THR A 95 4.86 8.74 -17.27
N PHE A 96 3.86 7.98 -17.68
CA PHE A 96 3.98 7.05 -18.80
C PHE A 96 4.30 7.76 -20.11
N ARG A 97 3.53 8.78 -20.47
CA ARG A 97 3.78 9.56 -21.69
C ARG A 97 5.10 10.29 -21.68
N ARG A 98 5.51 10.81 -20.53
CA ARG A 98 6.79 11.49 -20.40
C ARG A 98 7.96 10.53 -20.57
N ALA A 99 7.88 9.35 -20.00
CA ALA A 99 8.88 8.30 -20.21
C ALA A 99 9.00 7.93 -21.70
N GLN A 100 7.88 7.75 -22.39
CA GLN A 100 7.88 7.48 -23.83
C GLN A 100 8.47 8.64 -24.65
N ALA A 101 8.09 9.86 -24.36
CA ALA A 101 8.59 11.05 -25.09
C ALA A 101 10.10 11.24 -24.95
N LEU A 102 10.67 10.86 -23.82
CA LEU A 102 12.11 10.92 -23.58
C LEU A 102 12.88 9.69 -24.09
N GLY A 103 12.20 8.72 -24.70
CA GLY A 103 12.82 7.46 -25.12
C GLY A 103 13.29 6.58 -23.97
N MET A 104 12.75 6.77 -22.78
CA MET A 104 13.04 5.98 -21.59
C MET A 104 12.18 4.71 -21.54
N GLY A 105 12.64 3.71 -20.82
CA GLY A 105 11.80 2.57 -20.45
C GLY A 105 10.63 3.01 -19.56
N THR A 106 9.54 2.24 -19.57
CA THR A 106 8.31 2.55 -18.84
C THR A 106 8.19 1.80 -17.50
N HIS A 107 9.30 1.28 -16.99
CA HIS A 107 9.32 0.51 -15.74
C HIS A 107 8.90 1.33 -14.51
N VAL A 108 9.17 2.65 -14.48
CA VAL A 108 8.74 3.53 -13.39
C VAL A 108 7.22 3.69 -13.34
N PRO A 109 6.51 4.08 -14.43
CA PRO A 109 5.06 4.13 -14.39
C PRO A 109 4.40 2.77 -14.12
N TRP A 110 4.99 1.65 -14.53
CA TRP A 110 4.45 0.32 -14.20
C TRP A 110 4.66 -0.04 -12.73
N ALA A 111 5.74 0.36 -12.09
CA ALA A 111 5.89 0.26 -10.65
C ALA A 111 4.86 1.12 -9.91
N PHE A 112 4.62 2.33 -10.39
CA PHE A 112 3.54 3.20 -9.88
C PHE A 112 2.15 2.55 -10.04
N ALA A 113 1.91 1.88 -11.16
CA ALA A 113 0.66 1.14 -11.38
C ALA A 113 0.40 0.07 -10.31
N SER A 114 1.43 -0.57 -9.79
CA SER A 114 1.31 -1.52 -8.68
C SER A 114 0.77 -0.86 -7.41
N ALA A 115 1.23 0.33 -7.08
CA ALA A 115 0.69 1.11 -5.95
C ALA A 115 -0.76 1.53 -6.19
N ILE A 116 -1.11 1.92 -7.41
CA ILE A 116 -2.48 2.27 -7.80
C ILE A 116 -3.40 1.06 -7.65
N TRP A 117 -2.95 -0.14 -8.00
CA TRP A 117 -3.69 -1.38 -7.79
C TRP A 117 -4.14 -1.53 -6.33
N LEU A 118 -3.23 -1.39 -5.37
CA LEU A 118 -3.58 -1.49 -3.95
C LEU A 118 -4.58 -0.40 -3.54
N PHE A 119 -4.36 0.84 -3.98
CA PHE A 119 -5.29 1.93 -3.70
C PHE A 119 -6.71 1.63 -4.24
N LEU A 120 -6.82 1.14 -5.46
CA LEU A 120 -8.11 0.81 -6.08
C LEU A 120 -8.78 -0.40 -5.42
N VAL A 121 -8.01 -1.39 -4.98
CA VAL A 121 -8.55 -2.52 -4.19
C VAL A 121 -9.19 -2.00 -2.91
N LEU A 122 -8.48 -1.16 -2.16
CA LEU A 122 -8.94 -0.64 -0.88
C LEU A 122 -10.17 0.26 -0.98
N GLY A 123 -10.22 1.12 -2.01
CA GLY A 123 -11.27 2.14 -2.14
C GLY A 123 -12.40 1.80 -3.10
N LEU A 124 -12.17 0.88 -4.04
CA LEU A 124 -13.14 0.60 -5.11
C LEU A 124 -13.44 -0.89 -5.25
N PHE A 125 -12.45 -1.71 -5.59
CA PHE A 125 -12.72 -3.09 -6.02
C PHE A 125 -13.28 -3.94 -4.88
N ARG A 126 -12.66 -3.90 -3.70
CA ARG A 126 -13.17 -4.66 -2.57
C ARG A 126 -14.52 -4.14 -2.06
N PRO A 127 -14.73 -2.83 -1.84
CA PRO A 127 -16.05 -2.31 -1.50
C PRO A 127 -17.15 -2.71 -2.49
N VAL A 128 -16.87 -2.65 -3.79
CA VAL A 128 -17.85 -3.07 -4.82
C VAL A 128 -18.15 -4.56 -4.72
N LEU A 129 -17.15 -5.43 -4.58
CA LEU A 129 -17.36 -6.87 -4.42
C LEU A 129 -18.08 -7.22 -3.11
N MET A 130 -17.83 -6.46 -2.05
CA MET A 130 -18.53 -6.60 -0.77
C MET A 130 -19.96 -6.02 -0.80
N GLY A 131 -20.27 -5.21 -1.82
CA GLY A 131 -21.61 -4.64 -2.00
C GLY A 131 -21.89 -3.39 -1.16
N SER A 132 -20.89 -2.75 -0.58
CA SER A 132 -21.08 -1.57 0.26
C SER A 132 -19.86 -0.65 0.30
N TRP A 133 -20.08 0.65 0.17
CA TRP A 133 -19.04 1.66 0.40
C TRP A 133 -18.57 1.73 1.84
N SER A 134 -19.36 1.19 2.78
CA SER A 134 -18.98 1.11 4.20
C SER A 134 -17.71 0.30 4.46
N GLU A 135 -17.32 -0.55 3.52
CA GLU A 135 -16.07 -1.34 3.60
C GLU A 135 -14.83 -0.52 3.23
N GLY A 136 -15.02 0.70 2.73
CA GLY A 136 -13.91 1.57 2.33
C GLY A 136 -13.11 2.10 3.51
N VAL A 137 -11.86 2.44 3.23
CA VAL A 137 -10.93 2.99 4.24
C VAL A 137 -11.30 4.44 4.53
N PRO A 138 -11.46 4.85 5.79
CA PRO A 138 -11.69 6.25 6.12
C PRO A 138 -10.44 7.11 5.84
N PHE A 139 -10.66 8.38 5.53
CA PHE A 139 -9.58 9.35 5.42
C PHE A 139 -9.34 10.00 6.79
N GLY A 140 -8.39 9.49 7.51
CA GLY A 140 -8.00 9.95 8.84
C GLY A 140 -6.77 9.22 9.33
N ILE A 141 -5.96 9.86 10.17
CA ILE A 141 -4.69 9.27 10.61
C ILE A 141 -4.96 8.07 11.52
N PHE A 142 -5.66 8.25 12.62
CA PHE A 142 -5.99 7.13 13.52
C PHE A 142 -7.10 6.24 12.96
N SER A 143 -8.09 6.82 12.31
CA SER A 143 -9.23 6.05 11.81
C SER A 143 -8.83 5.00 10.77
N HIS A 144 -7.87 5.29 9.88
CA HIS A 144 -7.44 4.28 8.92
C HIS A 144 -6.60 3.17 9.57
N LEU A 145 -5.91 3.44 10.67
CA LEU A 145 -5.23 2.41 11.48
C LEU A 145 -6.25 1.55 12.22
N ASP A 146 -7.28 2.16 12.81
CA ASP A 146 -8.37 1.45 13.48
C ASP A 146 -9.15 0.58 12.48
N TRP A 147 -9.37 1.08 11.26
CA TRP A 147 -9.96 0.31 10.17
C TRP A 147 -9.13 -0.96 9.88
N THR A 148 -7.82 -0.82 9.80
CA THR A 148 -6.90 -1.94 9.55
C THR A 148 -6.98 -3.00 10.64
N SER A 149 -6.96 -2.58 11.90
CA SER A 149 -7.12 -3.48 13.05
C SER A 149 -8.47 -4.19 13.05
N ALA A 150 -9.55 -3.45 12.79
CA ALA A 150 -10.90 -3.99 12.73
C ALA A 150 -11.05 -5.03 11.60
N LEU A 151 -10.47 -4.77 10.42
CA LEU A 151 -10.45 -5.72 9.32
C LEU A 151 -9.77 -7.03 9.73
N SER A 152 -8.60 -6.95 10.35
CA SER A 152 -7.85 -8.10 10.81
C SER A 152 -8.64 -8.92 11.84
N ILE A 153 -9.25 -8.27 12.83
CA ILE A 153 -10.04 -8.94 13.87
C ILE A 153 -11.27 -9.62 13.26
N ARG A 154 -12.00 -8.91 12.39
CA ARG A 154 -13.22 -9.43 11.76
C ARG A 154 -12.97 -10.67 10.92
N TYR A 155 -11.86 -10.74 10.24
CA TYR A 155 -11.55 -11.82 9.27
C TYR A 155 -10.50 -12.82 9.74
N GLY A 156 -10.37 -13.01 11.02
CA GLY A 156 -9.60 -14.10 11.60
C GLY A 156 -8.09 -13.90 11.62
N ASN A 157 -7.64 -12.66 11.70
CA ASN A 157 -6.26 -12.26 11.81
C ASN A 157 -5.49 -12.33 10.47
N LEU A 158 -5.16 -11.17 9.93
CA LEU A 158 -4.40 -11.06 8.67
C LEU A 158 -3.00 -11.66 8.73
N PHE A 159 -2.45 -11.93 9.91
CA PHE A 159 -1.17 -12.65 10.00
C PHE A 159 -1.23 -14.03 9.34
N TYR A 160 -2.41 -14.66 9.29
CA TYR A 160 -2.61 -15.95 8.63
C TYR A 160 -2.98 -15.87 7.16
N ASN A 161 -3.12 -14.64 6.62
CA ASN A 161 -3.33 -14.43 5.19
C ASN A 161 -2.01 -14.65 4.44
N PRO A 162 -1.89 -15.66 3.55
CA PRO A 162 -0.65 -15.97 2.86
C PRO A 162 -0.18 -14.85 1.94
N PHE A 163 -1.09 -14.04 1.37
CA PHE A 163 -0.72 -12.88 0.57
C PHE A 163 -0.19 -11.74 1.45
N HIS A 164 -0.68 -11.59 2.66
CA HIS A 164 -0.10 -10.67 3.62
C HIS A 164 1.31 -11.11 4.02
N MET A 165 1.53 -12.42 4.22
CA MET A 165 2.86 -12.98 4.45
C MET A 165 3.81 -12.66 3.29
N LEU A 166 3.37 -12.89 2.04
CA LEU A 166 4.16 -12.58 0.85
C LEU A 166 4.45 -11.08 0.74
N SER A 167 3.47 -10.23 1.02
CA SER A 167 3.65 -8.78 0.98
C SER A 167 4.70 -8.32 1.98
N ILE A 168 4.72 -8.89 3.19
CA ILE A 168 5.77 -8.62 4.20
C ILE A 168 7.14 -9.07 3.71
N VAL A 169 7.23 -10.26 3.12
CA VAL A 169 8.50 -10.78 2.56
C VAL A 169 9.03 -9.83 1.47
N PHE A 170 8.19 -9.38 0.56
CA PHE A 170 8.61 -8.46 -0.49
C PHE A 170 8.92 -7.06 0.04
N LEU A 171 8.17 -6.57 1.02
CA LEU A 171 8.46 -5.29 1.67
C LEU A 171 9.84 -5.32 2.35
N TYR A 172 10.09 -6.32 3.19
CA TYR A 172 11.37 -6.44 3.89
C TYR A 172 12.51 -6.78 2.93
N GLY A 173 12.24 -7.56 1.90
CA GLY A 173 13.17 -7.81 0.82
C GLY A 173 13.55 -6.55 0.04
N SER A 174 12.58 -5.65 -0.20
CA SER A 174 12.84 -4.34 -0.80
C SER A 174 13.76 -3.50 0.06
N VAL A 175 13.51 -3.44 1.37
CA VAL A 175 14.37 -2.73 2.32
C VAL A 175 15.77 -3.35 2.36
N LEU A 176 15.86 -4.68 2.39
CA LEU A 176 17.13 -5.41 2.38
C LEU A 176 17.94 -5.10 1.12
N LEU A 177 17.33 -5.19 -0.05
CA LEU A 177 18.00 -4.92 -1.33
C LEU A 177 18.45 -3.47 -1.42
N PHE A 178 17.64 -2.53 -0.93
CA PHE A 178 18.02 -1.12 -0.90
C PHE A 178 19.21 -0.88 0.03
N ALA A 179 19.21 -1.47 1.21
CA ALA A 179 20.32 -1.36 2.15
C ALA A 179 21.60 -1.99 1.59
N MET A 180 21.49 -3.19 1.01
CA MET A 180 22.63 -3.89 0.42
C MET A 180 23.18 -3.15 -0.80
N HIS A 181 22.32 -2.69 -1.71
CA HIS A 181 22.74 -1.98 -2.92
C HIS A 181 23.37 -0.63 -2.58
N GLY A 182 22.71 0.13 -1.71
CA GLY A 182 23.24 1.43 -1.26
C GLY A 182 24.62 1.30 -0.60
N ALA A 183 24.78 0.36 0.31
CA ALA A 183 26.05 0.09 0.95
C ALA A 183 27.13 -0.34 -0.05
N THR A 184 26.75 -1.18 -1.01
CA THR A 184 27.66 -1.70 -2.04
C THR A 184 28.15 -0.59 -2.98
N ILE A 185 27.25 0.27 -3.44
CA ILE A 185 27.61 1.40 -4.32
C ILE A 185 28.58 2.35 -3.61
N LEU A 186 28.34 2.66 -2.36
CA LEU A 186 29.26 3.52 -1.57
C LEU A 186 30.58 2.82 -1.32
N ALA A 187 30.59 1.51 -1.14
CA ALA A 187 31.82 0.73 -0.96
C ALA A 187 32.70 0.68 -2.22
N VAL A 188 32.10 0.79 -3.40
CA VAL A 188 32.83 0.79 -4.68
C VAL A 188 32.86 2.16 -5.38
N SER A 189 32.52 3.24 -4.67
CA SER A 189 32.49 4.60 -5.21
C SER A 189 33.87 5.12 -5.61
N ARG A 190 34.92 4.71 -4.92
CA ARG A 190 36.31 5.03 -5.32
C ARG A 190 36.70 4.45 -6.69
N PHE A 191 35.94 3.49 -7.20
CA PHE A 191 36.10 2.88 -8.51
C PHE A 191 35.02 3.34 -9.50
N GLY A 192 34.25 4.37 -9.15
CA GLY A 192 33.20 4.91 -10.01
C GLY A 192 31.88 4.15 -9.98
N GLY A 193 31.60 3.38 -8.92
CA GLY A 193 30.40 2.57 -8.78
C GLY A 193 29.09 3.33 -8.76
N GLU A 194 29.09 4.63 -8.37
CA GLU A 194 27.93 5.50 -8.39
C GLU A 194 27.44 5.84 -9.79
N ARG A 195 28.28 5.69 -10.80
CA ARG A 195 27.92 5.85 -12.22
C ARG A 195 27.36 4.53 -12.75
N GLU A 196 26.20 4.16 -12.28
CA GLU A 196 25.60 2.85 -12.50
C GLU A 196 25.25 2.59 -13.97
N ILE A 197 24.76 3.58 -14.69
CA ILE A 197 24.43 3.46 -16.12
C ILE A 197 25.69 3.15 -16.92
N GLU A 198 26.79 3.86 -16.66
CA GLU A 198 28.08 3.60 -17.33
C GLU A 198 28.58 2.17 -17.01
N GLN A 199 28.45 1.72 -15.77
CA GLN A 199 28.82 0.38 -15.35
C GLN A 199 27.97 -0.72 -15.99
N ILE A 200 26.73 -0.42 -16.37
CA ILE A 200 25.85 -1.36 -17.09
C ILE A 200 26.26 -1.44 -18.56
N VAL A 201 26.50 -0.30 -19.20
CA VAL A 201 26.87 -0.23 -20.64
C VAL A 201 28.25 -0.80 -20.87
N ASP A 202 29.20 -0.44 -20.02
CA ASP A 202 30.60 -0.88 -20.09
C ASP A 202 31.08 -1.29 -18.69
N ARG A 203 31.01 -2.58 -18.42
CA ARG A 203 31.28 -3.14 -17.10
C ARG A 203 32.73 -2.86 -16.68
N GLY A 204 32.89 -2.06 -15.61
CA GLY A 204 34.18 -1.75 -15.01
C GLY A 204 34.46 -2.52 -13.73
N THR A 205 35.60 -2.20 -13.13
CA THR A 205 36.08 -2.86 -11.90
C THR A 205 35.17 -2.62 -10.70
N ALA A 206 34.40 -1.52 -10.65
CA ALA A 206 33.42 -1.27 -9.58
C ALA A 206 32.34 -2.37 -9.56
N SER A 207 31.74 -2.67 -10.70
CA SER A 207 30.76 -3.75 -10.84
C SER A 207 31.34 -5.12 -10.53
N GLU A 208 32.55 -5.41 -10.97
CA GLU A 208 33.23 -6.67 -10.67
C GLU A 208 33.49 -6.84 -9.17
N ARG A 209 33.98 -5.79 -8.51
CA ARG A 209 34.26 -5.81 -7.06
C ARG A 209 32.98 -5.97 -6.24
N ALA A 210 31.92 -5.28 -6.62
CA ALA A 210 30.62 -5.42 -5.98
C ALA A 210 30.09 -6.86 -6.07
N ALA A 211 30.16 -7.44 -7.28
CA ALA A 211 29.72 -8.81 -7.51
C ALA A 211 30.56 -9.83 -6.70
N LEU A 212 31.87 -9.68 -6.71
CA LEU A 212 32.78 -10.58 -5.98
C LEU A 212 32.60 -10.52 -4.47
N PHE A 213 32.35 -9.34 -3.92
CA PHE A 213 32.08 -9.19 -2.49
C PHE A 213 30.92 -10.09 -2.06
N TRP A 214 29.79 -10.02 -2.76
CA TRP A 214 28.61 -10.84 -2.43
C TRP A 214 28.83 -12.31 -2.74
N ARG A 215 29.48 -12.63 -3.87
CA ARG A 215 29.75 -14.01 -4.23
C ARG A 215 30.64 -14.71 -3.19
N TRP A 216 31.63 -14.02 -2.65
CA TRP A 216 32.53 -14.61 -1.64
C TRP A 216 31.92 -14.62 -0.24
N THR A 217 30.93 -13.78 0.04
CA THR A 217 30.27 -13.73 1.37
C THR A 217 29.07 -14.65 1.46
N MET A 218 28.18 -14.65 0.46
CA MET A 218 26.94 -15.43 0.50
C MET A 218 26.79 -16.48 -0.60
N GLY A 219 27.76 -16.60 -1.52
CA GLY A 219 27.80 -17.64 -2.54
C GLY A 219 27.11 -17.31 -3.86
N PHE A 220 26.40 -16.20 -3.97
CA PHE A 220 25.75 -15.71 -5.18
C PHE A 220 25.79 -14.19 -5.24
N ASN A 221 25.54 -13.66 -6.43
CA ASN A 221 25.57 -12.22 -6.67
C ASN A 221 24.65 -11.84 -7.84
N ALA A 222 24.32 -10.56 -7.91
CA ALA A 222 23.69 -9.94 -9.07
C ALA A 222 24.73 -9.17 -9.90
N THR A 223 24.31 -8.69 -11.06
CA THR A 223 25.04 -7.68 -11.84
C THR A 223 24.51 -6.29 -11.50
N MET A 224 25.20 -5.24 -11.99
CA MET A 224 24.70 -3.88 -11.81
C MET A 224 23.29 -3.69 -12.42
N GLU A 225 23.05 -4.24 -13.60
CA GLU A 225 21.72 -4.19 -14.20
C GLU A 225 20.70 -5.05 -13.44
N SER A 226 21.03 -6.30 -13.16
CA SER A 226 20.07 -7.24 -12.57
C SER A 226 19.66 -6.88 -11.14
N ILE A 227 20.51 -6.21 -10.36
CA ILE A 227 20.12 -5.79 -9.02
C ILE A 227 18.96 -4.80 -9.05
N HIS A 228 18.90 -3.92 -10.06
CA HIS A 228 17.77 -3.03 -10.25
C HIS A 228 16.48 -3.79 -10.63
N ARG A 229 16.58 -4.85 -11.42
CA ARG A 229 15.45 -5.72 -11.76
C ARG A 229 14.92 -6.46 -10.52
N TRP A 230 15.80 -6.98 -9.68
CA TRP A 230 15.40 -7.60 -8.40
C TRP A 230 14.69 -6.59 -7.51
N ALA A 231 15.27 -5.40 -7.34
CA ALA A 231 14.67 -4.34 -6.53
C ALA A 231 13.31 -3.90 -7.08
N TRP A 232 13.18 -3.78 -8.40
CA TRP A 232 11.93 -3.43 -9.06
C TRP A 232 10.81 -4.46 -8.80
N TRP A 233 11.14 -5.75 -8.95
CA TRP A 233 10.16 -6.81 -8.70
C TRP A 233 9.72 -6.88 -7.25
N PHE A 234 10.63 -6.77 -6.31
CA PHE A 234 10.28 -6.73 -4.89
C PHE A 234 9.40 -5.54 -4.55
N ALA A 235 9.70 -4.36 -5.10
CA ALA A 235 8.88 -3.17 -4.91
C ALA A 235 7.46 -3.33 -5.49
N VAL A 236 7.34 -3.87 -6.70
CA VAL A 236 6.06 -4.09 -7.40
C VAL A 236 5.22 -5.17 -6.73
N LEU A 237 5.85 -6.27 -6.31
CA LEU A 237 5.14 -7.39 -5.71
C LEU A 237 4.60 -7.09 -4.31
N THR A 238 5.12 -6.07 -3.63
CA THR A 238 4.62 -5.66 -2.31
C THR A 238 3.15 -5.20 -2.36
N PRO A 239 2.78 -4.14 -3.10
CA PRO A 239 1.38 -3.74 -3.19
C PRO A 239 0.54 -4.70 -4.03
N LEU A 240 1.13 -5.39 -5.00
CA LEU A 240 0.42 -6.36 -5.82
C LEU A 240 -0.12 -7.51 -4.98
N THR A 241 0.73 -8.15 -4.18
CA THR A 241 0.34 -9.24 -3.29
C THR A 241 -0.53 -8.76 -2.14
N GLY A 242 -0.24 -7.60 -1.57
CA GLY A 242 -1.05 -6.98 -0.53
C GLY A 242 -2.48 -6.68 -1.02
N GLY A 243 -2.61 -6.15 -2.23
CA GLY A 243 -3.91 -5.90 -2.86
C GLY A 243 -4.70 -7.17 -3.11
N ILE A 244 -4.06 -8.23 -3.61
CA ILE A 244 -4.71 -9.54 -3.77
C ILE A 244 -5.20 -10.07 -2.41
N GLY A 245 -4.35 -9.99 -1.39
CA GLY A 245 -4.70 -10.47 -0.06
C GLY A 245 -5.89 -9.74 0.57
N ILE A 246 -5.94 -8.42 0.41
CA ILE A 246 -7.08 -7.61 0.88
C ILE A 246 -8.33 -7.91 0.05
N LEU A 247 -8.20 -8.04 -1.26
CA LEU A 247 -9.34 -8.32 -2.14
C LEU A 247 -10.00 -9.66 -1.80
N LEU A 248 -9.23 -10.67 -1.42
CA LEU A 248 -9.73 -11.99 -1.01
C LEU A 248 -10.37 -11.98 0.39
N THR A 249 -10.02 -11.01 1.22
CA THR A 249 -10.49 -10.92 2.61
C THR A 249 -11.96 -10.50 2.66
N GLY A 250 -12.82 -11.37 3.13
CA GLY A 250 -14.26 -11.15 3.21
C GLY A 250 -15.02 -11.44 1.91
N THR A 251 -14.36 -11.51 0.78
CA THR A 251 -14.98 -11.85 -0.50
C THR A 251 -14.93 -13.35 -0.80
N VAL A 252 -13.81 -13.99 -0.53
CA VAL A 252 -13.55 -15.41 -0.74
C VAL A 252 -13.24 -16.10 0.58
N VAL A 253 -12.47 -15.50 1.47
CA VAL A 253 -12.06 -16.05 2.75
C VAL A 253 -12.64 -15.19 3.87
N ASP A 254 -13.44 -15.81 4.73
CA ASP A 254 -14.11 -15.14 5.86
C ASP A 254 -13.29 -15.20 7.16
N ASN A 255 -12.35 -16.14 7.27
CA ASN A 255 -11.51 -16.29 8.46
C ASN A 255 -10.15 -16.89 8.06
N TRP A 256 -9.11 -16.07 8.10
CA TRP A 256 -7.78 -16.50 7.67
C TRP A 256 -7.16 -17.53 8.60
N TYR A 257 -7.37 -17.45 9.90
CA TYR A 257 -6.85 -18.43 10.82
C TYR A 257 -7.46 -19.82 10.57
N GLN A 258 -8.78 -19.90 10.43
CA GLN A 258 -9.46 -21.16 10.12
C GLN A 258 -9.03 -21.72 8.75
N TRP A 259 -8.89 -20.87 7.76
CA TRP A 259 -8.38 -21.23 6.45
C TRP A 259 -6.96 -21.81 6.55
N GLY A 260 -6.10 -21.18 7.34
CA GLY A 260 -4.71 -21.62 7.55
C GLY A 260 -4.62 -22.98 8.26
N VAL A 261 -5.45 -23.21 9.26
CA VAL A 261 -5.51 -24.50 9.95
C VAL A 261 -6.01 -25.60 8.99
N LYS A 262 -7.06 -25.33 8.24
CA LYS A 262 -7.61 -26.27 7.25
C LYS A 262 -6.59 -26.66 6.19
N HIS A 263 -5.70 -25.76 5.77
CA HIS A 263 -4.70 -25.99 4.74
C HIS A 263 -3.30 -26.32 5.31
N ASN A 264 -3.22 -26.60 6.61
CA ASN A 264 -1.98 -27.02 7.30
C ASN A 264 -0.84 -25.97 7.23
N ILE A 265 -1.16 -24.70 7.15
CA ILE A 265 -0.19 -23.60 7.18
C ILE A 265 -0.25 -22.78 8.46
N ALA A 266 -1.18 -23.11 9.35
CA ALA A 266 -1.29 -22.52 10.68
C ALA A 266 -1.45 -23.64 11.72
N PRO A 267 -0.89 -23.49 12.94
CA PRO A 267 -1.13 -24.44 14.03
C PRO A 267 -2.60 -24.37 14.49
N ALA A 268 -3.09 -25.45 15.12
CA ALA A 268 -4.45 -25.47 15.67
C ALA A 268 -4.68 -24.42 16.76
N TYR A 269 -3.60 -23.87 17.32
CA TYR A 269 -3.62 -22.78 18.30
C TYR A 269 -2.74 -21.64 17.79
N PRO A 270 -3.24 -20.38 17.77
CA PRO A 270 -2.47 -19.26 17.26
C PRO A 270 -1.24 -18.98 18.13
N ALA A 271 -0.17 -18.52 17.48
CA ALA A 271 0.99 -17.98 18.17
C ALA A 271 0.61 -16.64 18.85
N ILE A 272 1.11 -16.44 20.06
CA ILE A 272 0.96 -15.19 20.81
C ILE A 272 2.38 -14.66 21.09
N TYR A 273 2.69 -13.46 20.58
CA TYR A 273 4.01 -12.83 20.73
C TYR A 273 5.18 -13.76 20.39
N GLY A 274 5.07 -14.52 19.30
CA GLY A 274 6.09 -15.48 18.85
C GLY A 274 6.13 -16.80 19.59
N THR A 275 5.24 -17.02 20.55
CA THR A 275 5.04 -18.29 21.24
C THR A 275 3.71 -18.93 20.87
N VAL A 276 3.68 -20.26 20.77
CA VAL A 276 2.42 -20.99 20.57
C VAL A 276 1.66 -20.97 21.89
N ALA A 277 0.37 -20.57 21.86
CA ALA A 277 -0.47 -20.61 23.05
C ALA A 277 -0.56 -22.04 23.60
N ASP A 278 -0.55 -22.19 24.93
CA ASP A 278 -0.75 -23.48 25.58
C ASP A 278 -2.12 -24.04 25.17
N PRO A 279 -2.19 -25.25 24.60
CA PRO A 279 -3.44 -25.90 24.24
C PRO A 279 -4.46 -26.00 25.39
N ALA A 280 -3.98 -26.16 26.61
CA ALA A 280 -4.83 -26.22 27.78
C ALA A 280 -5.54 -24.91 28.11
N LEU A 281 -4.93 -23.77 27.69
CA LEU A 281 -5.48 -22.42 27.90
C LEU A 281 -6.43 -21.99 26.79
N THR A 282 -6.30 -22.58 25.60
CA THR A 282 -7.05 -22.20 24.40
C THR A 282 -8.14 -23.19 24.00
N ALA A 283 -8.14 -24.37 24.62
CA ALA A 283 -9.20 -25.36 24.42
C ALA A 283 -10.56 -24.81 24.94
N PRO A 284 -11.65 -24.98 24.19
CA PRO A 284 -12.97 -24.67 24.75
C PRO A 284 -13.18 -25.41 26.07
N ALA A 285 -13.73 -24.69 27.05
CA ALA A 285 -14.09 -25.33 28.33
C ALA A 285 -14.91 -26.60 28.08
N ALA A 286 -14.51 -27.70 28.66
CA ALA A 286 -15.28 -28.92 28.56
C ALA A 286 -16.74 -28.64 28.96
N PRO A 287 -17.72 -29.16 28.21
CA PRO A 287 -19.12 -28.95 28.57
C PRO A 287 -19.33 -29.42 30.02
N VAL A 288 -19.86 -28.52 30.84
CA VAL A 288 -20.20 -28.85 32.21
C VAL A 288 -21.18 -30.04 32.17
N ALA A 289 -20.77 -31.16 32.71
CA ALA A 289 -21.63 -32.33 32.79
C ALA A 289 -22.92 -31.89 33.47
N LYS A 290 -24.03 -31.98 32.75
CA LYS A 290 -25.35 -31.79 33.37
C LYS A 290 -25.46 -32.79 34.46
N GLY A 291 -25.40 -32.37 35.72
CA GLY A 291 -25.61 -33.23 36.85
C GLY A 291 -26.96 -33.91 36.70
N ASP A 292 -26.93 -35.23 36.74
CA ASP A 292 -28.14 -36.02 36.80
C ASP A 292 -28.97 -35.56 38.02
N LYS A 293 -30.09 -34.92 37.74
CA LYS A 293 -31.08 -34.68 38.77
C LYS A 293 -31.66 -36.04 39.12
N LYS A 294 -31.27 -36.57 40.27
CA LYS A 294 -31.98 -37.63 40.94
C LYS A 294 -33.26 -37.09 41.52
#